data_39c120a0962a60dba2fc0fb8befa8224
#
_entry.id   39c120a0962a60dba2fc0fb8befa8224
#
_cell.length_a   1.000
_cell.length_b   1.000
_cell.length_c   1.000
_cell.angle_alpha   90.00
_cell.angle_beta   90.00
_cell.angle_gamma   90.00
#
_symmetry.space_group_name_H-M   'P 1'
#
loop_
_entity.id
_entity.type
_entity.pdbx_description
1 polymer ?
#
loop_
_entity_poly.entity_id
_entity_poly.type
_entity_poly.pdbx_seq_one_letter_code
_entity_poly.pdbx_strand_id
1 'polypeptide(L)'
;LRFIIEPSDETITTHSGLSLVGLLLDKTHLGSRLNKTVVPGVGAPDISNRDIAYSYLGLLCQGKSDFDHIEPFREDEFFFAALQIDTVPSSPTLRQRLDMAAPKSDWESVILEESANLLHDFDVTVSSVRLGRDKDRLYVPLDIDVSPFDNSGTKKRVFVFRD
;
A
#
# COMPACT_ATOMS: atom_id res chain seq x y z
N LEU A 1 -20.14 24.01 -30.93
CA LEU A 1 -20.56 23.32 -29.70
C LEU A 1 -20.97 24.39 -28.70
N ARG A 2 -22.19 24.31 -28.19
CA ARG A 2 -22.71 25.23 -27.19
C ARG A 2 -22.77 24.44 -25.88
N PHE A 3 -21.97 24.85 -24.89
CA PHE A 3 -22.00 24.28 -23.55
C PHE A 3 -23.07 25.01 -22.72
N ILE A 4 -23.82 24.25 -21.95
CA ILE A 4 -24.73 24.76 -20.92
C ILE A 4 -24.04 24.47 -19.60
N ILE A 5 -23.83 25.51 -18.79
CA ILE A 5 -23.26 25.39 -17.45
C ILE A 5 -24.41 25.53 -16.46
N GLU A 6 -24.65 24.50 -15.70
CA GLU A 6 -25.66 24.47 -14.64
C GLU A 6 -24.99 24.19 -13.30
N PRO A 7 -25.44 24.80 -12.20
CA PRO A 7 -24.99 24.43 -10.87
C PRO A 7 -25.47 23.02 -10.56
N SER A 8 -24.62 22.20 -9.94
CA SER A 8 -24.93 20.84 -9.50
C SER A 8 -24.49 20.68 -8.05
N ASP A 9 -25.31 19.94 -7.27
CA ASP A 9 -25.01 19.53 -5.90
C ASP A 9 -24.24 18.18 -5.89
N GLU A 10 -23.83 17.68 -7.04
CA GLU A 10 -23.09 16.43 -7.15
C GLU A 10 -21.67 16.58 -6.60
N THR A 11 -21.27 15.67 -5.73
CA THR A 11 -19.88 15.56 -5.26
C THR A 11 -19.05 14.83 -6.29
N ILE A 12 -18.07 15.52 -6.88
CA ILE A 12 -17.16 14.95 -7.86
C ILE A 12 -15.84 14.64 -7.18
N THR A 13 -15.35 13.41 -7.34
CA THR A 13 -14.02 13.00 -6.88
C THR A 13 -13.09 12.75 -8.07
N THR A 14 -11.82 13.13 -7.93
CA THR A 14 -10.75 12.82 -8.89
C THR A 14 -10.08 11.47 -8.60
N HIS A 15 -10.48 10.80 -7.52
CA HIS A 15 -9.81 9.60 -6.99
C HIS A 15 -10.69 8.35 -7.07
N SER A 16 -11.65 8.31 -7.99
CA SER A 16 -12.63 7.20 -8.10
C SER A 16 -11.99 5.80 -8.20
N GLY A 17 -10.78 5.70 -8.74
CA GLY A 17 -10.02 4.44 -8.79
C GLY A 17 -9.71 3.83 -7.41
N LEU A 18 -9.71 4.62 -6.34
CA LEU A 18 -9.52 4.10 -4.98
C LEU A 18 -10.61 3.12 -4.53
N SER A 19 -11.82 3.23 -5.08
CA SER A 19 -12.89 2.26 -4.80
C SER A 19 -12.49 0.84 -5.22
N LEU A 20 -11.77 0.68 -6.33
CA LEU A 20 -11.27 -0.62 -6.77
C LEU A 20 -10.19 -1.14 -5.84
N VAL A 21 -9.33 -0.25 -5.34
CA VAL A 21 -8.31 -0.61 -4.35
C VAL A 21 -8.96 -1.08 -3.06
N GLY A 22 -9.96 -0.36 -2.57
CA GLY A 22 -10.70 -0.76 -1.37
C GLY A 22 -11.41 -2.11 -1.52
N LEU A 23 -12.06 -2.35 -2.66
CA LEU A 23 -12.68 -3.65 -2.98
C LEU A 23 -11.65 -4.79 -3.04
N LEU A 24 -10.44 -4.51 -3.53
CA LEU A 24 -9.36 -5.49 -3.53
C LEU A 24 -8.87 -5.78 -2.12
N LEU A 25 -8.65 -4.75 -1.32
CA LEU A 25 -8.23 -4.88 0.09
C LEU A 25 -9.26 -5.64 0.93
N ASP A 26 -10.54 -5.47 0.65
CA ASP A 26 -11.65 -6.18 1.32
C ASP A 26 -11.62 -7.70 1.06
N LYS A 27 -10.98 -8.15 -0.02
CA LYS A 27 -10.75 -9.57 -0.30
C LYS A 27 -9.58 -10.17 0.49
N THR A 28 -8.79 -9.34 1.18
CA THR A 28 -7.63 -9.79 1.96
C THR A 28 -7.93 -9.79 3.45
N HIS A 29 -7.08 -10.48 4.21
CA HIS A 29 -7.08 -10.38 5.67
C HIS A 29 -6.08 -9.33 6.19
N LEU A 30 -5.49 -8.52 5.28
CA LEU A 30 -4.42 -7.58 5.59
C LEU A 30 -4.75 -6.67 6.77
N GLY A 31 -5.87 -5.95 6.70
CA GLY A 31 -6.27 -5.00 7.75
C GLY A 31 -6.46 -5.66 9.11
N SER A 32 -7.15 -6.82 9.16
CA SER A 32 -7.39 -7.56 10.41
C SER A 32 -6.10 -8.13 11.00
N ARG A 33 -5.16 -8.55 10.16
CA ARG A 33 -3.85 -9.06 10.58
C ARG A 33 -2.97 -7.95 11.10
N LEU A 34 -2.90 -6.81 10.39
CA LEU A 34 -2.15 -5.63 10.84
C LEU A 34 -2.63 -5.13 12.21
N ASN A 35 -3.95 -5.12 12.45
CA ASN A 35 -4.49 -4.72 13.74
C ASN A 35 -4.13 -5.66 14.90
N LYS A 36 -3.76 -6.91 14.60
CA LYS A 36 -3.28 -7.88 15.61
C LYS A 36 -1.78 -7.78 15.87
N THR A 37 -1.03 -7.11 14.99
CA THR A 37 0.42 -6.94 15.20
C THR A 37 0.70 -5.87 16.25
N VAL A 38 1.73 -6.11 17.05
CA VAL A 38 2.22 -5.14 18.03
C VAL A 38 3.29 -4.28 17.36
N VAL A 39 3.09 -2.97 17.40
CA VAL A 39 4.12 -2.02 16.97
C VAL A 39 4.85 -1.53 18.23
N PRO A 40 6.14 -1.84 18.41
CA PRO A 40 6.89 -1.44 19.58
C PRO A 40 6.88 0.07 19.80
N GLY A 41 6.62 0.49 21.04
CA GLY A 41 6.51 1.92 21.39
C GLY A 41 5.14 2.54 21.14
N VAL A 42 4.21 1.77 20.61
CA VAL A 42 2.80 2.17 20.43
C VAL A 42 1.97 1.42 21.46
N GLY A 43 1.36 2.17 22.38
CA GLY A 43 0.45 1.60 23.39
C GLY A 43 -0.93 1.32 22.81
N ALA A 44 -1.99 1.92 23.39
CA ALA A 44 -3.35 1.89 22.84
C ALA A 44 -3.48 3.02 21.80
N PRO A 45 -3.39 2.73 20.49
CA PRO A 45 -3.41 3.78 19.48
C PRO A 45 -4.85 4.25 19.21
N ASP A 46 -5.04 5.55 19.07
CA ASP A 46 -6.32 6.14 18.64
C ASP A 46 -6.63 5.80 17.17
N ILE A 47 -5.58 5.60 16.34
CA ILE A 47 -5.70 5.24 14.93
C ILE A 47 -5.18 3.81 14.76
N SER A 48 -6.00 2.96 14.15
CA SER A 48 -5.68 1.55 13.96
C SER A 48 -4.49 1.34 13.03
N ASN A 49 -3.81 0.21 13.16
CA ASN A 49 -2.72 -0.15 12.24
C ASN A 49 -3.22 -0.32 10.81
N ARG A 50 -4.45 -0.81 10.64
CA ARG A 50 -5.12 -0.89 9.34
C ARG A 50 -5.27 0.50 8.72
N ASP A 51 -5.79 1.47 9.47
CA ASP A 51 -6.05 2.80 8.93
C ASP A 51 -4.75 3.51 8.52
N ILE A 52 -3.68 3.32 9.28
CA ILE A 52 -2.35 3.81 8.93
C ILE A 52 -1.86 3.20 7.61
N ALA A 53 -1.91 1.87 7.50
CA ALA A 53 -1.42 1.16 6.31
C ALA A 53 -2.28 1.48 5.08
N TYR A 54 -3.60 1.49 5.22
CA TYR A 54 -4.52 1.76 4.12
C TYR A 54 -4.46 3.22 3.67
N SER A 55 -4.28 4.17 4.59
CA SER A 55 -4.03 5.58 4.23
C SER A 55 -2.77 5.72 3.38
N TYR A 56 -1.69 5.04 3.74
CA TYR A 56 -0.46 5.07 2.97
C TYR A 56 -0.60 4.37 1.61
N LEU A 57 -1.26 3.22 1.56
CA LEU A 57 -1.59 2.55 0.30
C LEU A 57 -2.43 3.44 -0.62
N GLY A 58 -3.41 4.15 -0.07
CA GLY A 58 -4.21 5.12 -0.80
C GLY A 58 -3.38 6.23 -1.44
N LEU A 59 -2.37 6.75 -0.74
CA LEU A 59 -1.42 7.71 -1.30
C LEU A 59 -0.59 7.11 -2.44
N LEU A 60 -0.01 5.93 -2.22
CA LEU A 60 0.81 5.25 -3.23
C LEU A 60 0.01 4.96 -4.50
N CYS A 61 -1.25 4.52 -4.38
CA CYS A 61 -2.12 4.28 -5.52
C CYS A 61 -2.44 5.55 -6.32
N GLN A 62 -2.27 6.72 -5.73
CA GLN A 62 -2.39 8.02 -6.41
C GLN A 62 -1.05 8.57 -6.91
N GLY A 63 0.02 7.79 -6.86
CA GLY A 63 1.37 8.22 -7.24
C GLY A 63 1.99 9.24 -6.28
N LYS A 64 1.51 9.30 -5.03
CA LYS A 64 2.00 10.22 -4.00
C LYS A 64 2.86 9.46 -3.01
N SER A 65 4.13 9.82 -2.92
CA SER A 65 5.11 9.18 -2.02
C SER A 65 5.47 10.02 -0.80
N ASP A 66 5.14 11.31 -0.78
CA ASP A 66 5.37 12.18 0.36
C ASP A 66 4.21 12.08 1.35
N PHE A 67 4.53 11.91 2.63
CA PHE A 67 3.54 11.80 3.71
C PHE A 67 2.69 13.06 3.86
N ASP A 68 3.20 14.23 3.51
CA ASP A 68 2.47 15.49 3.62
C ASP A 68 1.27 15.56 2.65
N HIS A 69 1.27 14.73 1.62
CA HIS A 69 0.13 14.59 0.71
C HIS A 69 -1.10 13.92 1.35
N ILE A 70 -1.01 13.43 2.59
CA ILE A 70 -2.16 12.86 3.30
C ILE A 70 -3.11 13.94 3.85
N GLU A 71 -2.61 15.15 4.12
CA GLU A 71 -3.37 16.18 4.81
C GLU A 71 -4.71 16.55 4.12
N PRO A 72 -4.78 16.69 2.77
CA PRO A 72 -6.06 16.97 2.11
C PRO A 72 -7.11 15.86 2.23
N PHE A 73 -6.70 14.63 2.55
CA PHE A 73 -7.61 13.47 2.66
C PHE A 73 -8.20 13.29 4.05
N ARG A 74 -7.78 14.09 5.03
CA ARG A 74 -8.24 13.94 6.41
C ARG A 74 -9.71 14.30 6.62
N GLU A 75 -10.29 15.03 5.68
CA GLU A 75 -11.70 15.40 5.66
C GLU A 75 -12.42 14.92 4.39
N ASP A 76 -11.75 14.09 3.58
CA ASP A 76 -12.30 13.57 2.32
C ASP A 76 -13.14 12.32 2.58
N GLU A 77 -14.46 12.48 2.62
CA GLU A 77 -15.42 11.40 2.85
C GLU A 77 -15.28 10.25 1.83
N PHE A 78 -14.92 10.58 0.58
CA PHE A 78 -14.71 9.55 -0.43
C PHE A 78 -13.48 8.71 -0.13
N PHE A 79 -12.39 9.30 0.35
CA PHE A 79 -11.18 8.58 0.72
C PHE A 79 -11.44 7.58 1.86
N PHE A 80 -12.21 8.01 2.89
CA PHE A 80 -12.65 7.13 3.97
C PHE A 80 -13.49 5.97 3.45
N ALA A 81 -14.52 6.27 2.66
CA ALA A 81 -15.45 5.27 2.16
C ALA A 81 -14.78 4.29 1.19
N ALA A 82 -13.93 4.80 0.28
CA ALA A 82 -13.24 3.99 -0.72
C ALA A 82 -12.29 2.98 -0.09
N LEU A 83 -11.56 3.36 0.96
CA LEU A 83 -10.62 2.49 1.66
C LEU A 83 -11.22 1.80 2.89
N GLN A 84 -12.48 2.10 3.22
CA GLN A 84 -13.19 1.56 4.38
C GLN A 84 -12.42 1.77 5.70
N ILE A 85 -11.84 2.95 5.88
CA ILE A 85 -11.08 3.34 7.07
C ILE A 85 -11.88 4.31 7.92
N ASP A 86 -11.63 4.29 9.23
CA ASP A 86 -12.33 5.13 10.19
C ASP A 86 -11.64 6.48 10.41
N THR A 87 -10.32 6.51 10.25
CA THR A 87 -9.52 7.70 10.54
C THR A 87 -8.32 7.81 9.59
N VAL A 88 -8.17 8.98 8.97
CA VAL A 88 -6.97 9.32 8.22
C VAL A 88 -5.98 10.02 9.15
N PRO A 89 -4.74 9.49 9.29
CA PRO A 89 -3.73 10.09 10.17
C PRO A 89 -3.22 11.42 9.62
N SER A 90 -2.69 12.28 10.51
CA SER A 90 -1.87 13.40 10.06
C SER A 90 -0.53 12.92 9.49
N SER A 91 0.12 13.73 8.67
CA SER A 91 1.44 13.43 8.09
C SER A 91 2.48 13.01 9.15
N PRO A 92 2.64 13.73 10.27
CA PRO A 92 3.56 13.31 11.33
C PRO A 92 3.19 11.96 11.96
N THR A 93 1.91 11.70 12.17
CA THR A 93 1.43 10.43 12.74
C THR A 93 1.67 9.28 11.79
N LEU A 94 1.38 9.46 10.50
CA LEU A 94 1.62 8.47 9.46
C LEU A 94 3.10 8.09 9.40
N ARG A 95 3.98 9.08 9.31
CA ARG A 95 5.44 8.90 9.28
C ARG A 95 5.92 8.16 10.53
N GLN A 96 5.56 8.66 11.70
CA GLN A 96 6.01 8.09 12.97
C GLN A 96 5.59 6.62 13.12
N ARG A 97 4.34 6.30 12.77
CA ARG A 97 3.83 4.93 12.90
C ARG A 97 4.55 3.98 11.94
N LEU A 98 4.79 4.38 10.70
CA LEU A 98 5.51 3.58 9.72
C LEU A 98 6.99 3.41 10.12
N ASP A 99 7.63 4.46 10.62
CA ASP A 99 9.00 4.39 11.13
C ASP A 99 9.14 3.45 12.35
N MET A 100 8.12 3.39 13.19
CA MET A 100 8.08 2.45 14.33
C MET A 100 7.79 1.01 13.91
N ALA A 101 6.95 0.83 12.90
CA ALA A 101 6.58 -0.50 12.41
C ALA A 101 7.72 -1.17 11.62
N ALA A 102 8.45 -0.42 10.79
CA ALA A 102 9.44 -0.96 9.86
C ALA A 102 10.53 -1.83 10.50
N PRO A 103 11.18 -1.44 11.62
CA PRO A 103 12.35 -2.19 12.11
C PRO A 103 12.03 -3.36 13.03
N LYS A 104 10.83 -3.46 13.58
CA LYS A 104 10.58 -4.36 14.73
C LYS A 104 9.16 -4.91 14.81
N SER A 105 8.38 -4.80 13.75
CA SER A 105 7.04 -5.37 13.71
C SER A 105 6.93 -6.46 12.65
N ASP A 106 5.89 -7.26 12.74
CA ASP A 106 5.60 -8.31 11.75
C ASP A 106 4.86 -7.77 10.50
N TRP A 107 4.83 -6.45 10.30
CA TRP A 107 4.12 -5.84 9.18
C TRP A 107 4.64 -6.31 7.83
N GLU A 108 5.97 -6.39 7.66
CA GLU A 108 6.57 -6.86 6.42
C GLU A 108 6.11 -8.28 6.09
N SER A 109 6.20 -9.20 7.05
CA SER A 109 5.75 -10.59 6.88
C SER A 109 4.27 -10.66 6.54
N VAL A 110 3.43 -9.90 7.25
CA VAL A 110 1.99 -9.86 7.01
C VAL A 110 1.66 -9.34 5.61
N ILE A 111 2.32 -8.28 5.17
CA ILE A 111 2.10 -7.69 3.84
C ILE A 111 2.54 -8.67 2.74
N LEU A 112 3.70 -9.30 2.88
CA LEU A 112 4.20 -10.27 1.91
C LEU A 112 3.29 -11.48 1.80
N GLU A 113 2.87 -12.06 2.93
CA GLU A 113 1.97 -13.22 2.95
C GLU A 113 0.60 -12.90 2.34
N GLU A 114 0.00 -11.75 2.71
CA GLU A 114 -1.30 -11.35 2.15
C GLU A 114 -1.20 -11.01 0.66
N SER A 115 -0.08 -10.46 0.20
CA SER A 115 0.17 -10.25 -1.23
C SER A 115 0.27 -11.56 -1.99
N ALA A 116 0.95 -12.57 -1.43
CA ALA A 116 1.04 -13.89 -2.03
C ALA A 116 -0.32 -14.60 -2.05
N ASN A 117 -1.08 -14.54 -0.96
CA ASN A 117 -2.42 -15.10 -0.87
C ASN A 117 -3.36 -14.47 -1.91
N LEU A 118 -3.30 -13.14 -2.06
CA LEU A 118 -4.10 -12.41 -3.04
C LEU A 118 -3.84 -12.90 -4.46
N LEU A 119 -2.57 -13.07 -4.85
CA LEU A 119 -2.21 -13.60 -6.16
C LEU A 119 -2.72 -15.03 -6.36
N HIS A 120 -2.65 -15.85 -5.33
CA HIS A 120 -3.16 -17.22 -5.34
C HIS A 120 -4.68 -17.26 -5.48
N ASP A 121 -5.40 -16.45 -4.70
CA ASP A 121 -6.88 -16.45 -4.67
C ASP A 121 -7.50 -15.93 -5.97
N PHE A 122 -6.75 -15.10 -6.71
CA PHE A 122 -7.15 -14.62 -8.04
C PHE A 122 -6.63 -15.49 -9.19
N ASP A 123 -6.09 -16.69 -8.90
CA ASP A 123 -5.51 -17.58 -9.92
C ASP A 123 -4.57 -16.85 -10.88
N VAL A 124 -3.76 -15.92 -10.36
CA VAL A 124 -2.81 -15.18 -11.18
C VAL A 124 -1.76 -16.13 -11.71
N THR A 125 -1.90 -16.49 -12.98
CA THR A 125 -0.95 -17.39 -13.63
C THR A 125 0.29 -16.63 -14.07
N VAL A 126 1.45 -17.10 -13.62
CA VAL A 126 2.72 -16.57 -14.10
C VAL A 126 2.99 -17.16 -15.49
N SER A 127 3.22 -16.29 -16.47
CA SER A 127 3.54 -16.72 -17.84
C SER A 127 4.84 -17.50 -17.86
N SER A 128 4.76 -18.78 -18.25
CA SER A 128 5.95 -19.60 -18.43
C SER A 128 6.49 -19.47 -19.85
N VAL A 129 7.79 -19.56 -19.99
CA VAL A 129 8.51 -19.50 -21.28
C VAL A 129 9.27 -20.81 -21.52
N ARG A 130 9.47 -21.13 -22.79
CA ARG A 130 10.33 -22.24 -23.19
C ARG A 130 11.67 -21.68 -23.63
N LEU A 131 12.75 -22.18 -23.05
CA LEU A 131 14.10 -21.72 -23.36
C LEU A 131 14.91 -22.81 -24.05
N GLY A 132 15.61 -22.40 -25.10
CA GLY A 132 16.59 -23.25 -25.76
C GLY A 132 16.01 -24.42 -26.55
N ARG A 133 16.74 -25.56 -26.54
CA ARG A 133 16.37 -26.76 -27.26
C ARG A 133 15.44 -27.71 -26.51
N ASP A 134 15.31 -27.51 -25.20
CA ASP A 134 14.45 -28.31 -24.34
C ASP A 134 13.02 -27.76 -24.38
N LYS A 135 12.23 -28.24 -25.34
CA LYS A 135 10.85 -27.79 -25.56
C LYS A 135 9.86 -28.35 -24.54
N ASP A 136 10.28 -29.35 -23.78
CA ASP A 136 9.39 -30.05 -22.81
C ASP A 136 9.42 -29.41 -21.46
N ARG A 137 10.36 -28.48 -21.18
CA ARG A 137 10.44 -27.76 -19.92
C ARG A 137 9.90 -26.34 -20.03
N LEU A 138 9.08 -26.00 -19.04
CA LEU A 138 8.58 -24.66 -18.85
C LEU A 138 9.37 -23.99 -17.72
N TYR A 139 9.80 -22.76 -17.96
CA TYR A 139 10.52 -21.92 -17.00
C TYR A 139 9.71 -20.71 -16.67
N VAL A 140 9.69 -20.32 -15.39
CA VAL A 140 9.15 -19.05 -14.96
C VAL A 140 10.33 -18.06 -14.94
N PRO A 141 10.29 -17.00 -15.77
CA PRO A 141 11.35 -16.00 -15.74
C PRO A 141 11.29 -15.25 -14.39
N LEU A 142 12.42 -15.17 -13.71
CA LEU A 142 12.62 -14.35 -12.54
C LEU A 142 13.60 -13.24 -12.92
N ASP A 143 13.11 -12.01 -12.90
CA ASP A 143 13.94 -10.82 -13.09
C ASP A 143 14.29 -10.25 -11.73
N ILE A 144 15.59 -10.16 -11.44
CA ILE A 144 16.11 -9.60 -10.20
C ILE A 144 16.91 -8.37 -10.57
N ASP A 145 16.34 -7.21 -10.34
CA ASP A 145 17.03 -5.94 -10.51
C ASP A 145 17.57 -5.44 -9.15
N VAL A 146 18.83 -5.05 -9.13
CA VAL A 146 19.47 -4.43 -7.98
C VAL A 146 19.64 -2.95 -8.29
N SER A 147 18.71 -2.15 -7.78
CA SER A 147 18.82 -0.69 -7.85
C SER A 147 19.71 -0.18 -6.73
N PRO A 148 20.87 0.42 -7.03
CA PRO A 148 21.70 1.04 -6.00
C PRO A 148 21.00 2.29 -5.46
N PHE A 149 20.61 2.25 -4.18
CA PHE A 149 20.15 3.46 -3.48
C PHE A 149 21.36 4.20 -2.91
N ASP A 150 21.69 5.34 -3.50
CA ASP A 150 22.68 6.24 -2.90
C ASP A 150 22.03 7.05 -1.78
N ASN A 151 22.35 6.67 -0.55
CA ASN A 151 21.93 7.37 0.66
C ASN A 151 23.07 8.20 1.28
N SER A 152 24.13 8.48 0.54
CA SER A 152 25.35 9.14 1.05
C SER A 152 25.11 10.51 1.70
N GLY A 153 24.04 11.20 1.34
CA GLY A 153 23.64 12.49 1.91
C GLY A 153 22.56 12.42 2.99
N THR A 154 22.11 11.22 3.39
CA THR A 154 20.97 11.07 4.29
C THR A 154 21.36 10.38 5.58
N LYS A 155 20.56 10.59 6.66
CA LYS A 155 20.68 9.83 7.92
C LYS A 155 20.08 8.43 7.84
N LYS A 156 19.54 8.02 6.69
CA LYS A 156 18.92 6.72 6.47
C LYS A 156 20.02 5.64 6.39
N ARG A 157 19.87 4.55 7.12
CA ARG A 157 20.77 3.40 7.04
C ARG A 157 20.39 2.52 5.86
N VAL A 158 21.36 2.18 5.03
CA VAL A 158 21.21 1.15 4.00
C VAL A 158 21.30 -0.20 4.69
N PHE A 159 20.31 -1.06 4.50
CA PHE A 159 20.44 -2.47 4.87
C PHE A 159 21.28 -3.16 3.80
N VAL A 160 22.50 -3.52 4.15
CA VAL A 160 23.34 -4.40 3.32
C VAL A 160 23.03 -5.81 3.77
N PHE A 161 22.40 -6.60 2.91
CA PHE A 161 22.37 -8.04 3.08
C PHE A 161 23.81 -8.54 2.93
N ARG A 162 24.40 -9.06 3.99
CA ARG A 162 25.63 -9.85 3.93
C ARG A 162 25.20 -11.31 3.85
N ASP A 163 25.72 -12.00 2.83
CA ASP A 163 25.65 -13.44 2.67
C ASP A 163 26.19 -14.20 3.90
#